data_35fc3f0e3901bd8a48d58ca9066b0eba
#
_entry.id   35fc3f0e3901bd8a48d58ca9066b0eba
#
_cell.length_a   1.000
_cell.length_b   1.000
_cell.length_c   1.000
_cell.angle_alpha   90.00
_cell.angle_beta   90.00
_cell.angle_gamma   90.00
#
_symmetry.space_group_name_H-M   'P 1'
#
loop_
_entity.id
_entity.type
_entity.pdbx_description
1 polymer ?
#
loop_
_entity_poly.entity_id
_entity_poly.type
_entity_poly.pdbx_seq_one_letter_code
_entity_poly.pdbx_strand_id
1 'polypeptide(L)' 'MRSVYVFCADGFEEVEGLTAVDLLRRAGIDVKMVSIMGRLQITGSHNISVNTDILIEDIKEEADMLLLPGGM' A
#
# COMPACT_ATOMS: atom_id res chain seq x y z
N MET A 1 7.35 -15.06 -9.17
CA MET A 1 6.34 -14.00 -9.32
C MET A 1 6.91 -12.69 -8.80
N ARG A 2 6.71 -11.60 -9.54
CA ARG A 2 7.15 -10.28 -9.07
C ARG A 2 6.23 -9.80 -7.97
N SER A 3 6.82 -9.12 -6.99
CA SER A 3 6.07 -8.62 -5.84
C SER A 3 6.41 -7.17 -5.56
N VAL A 4 5.40 -6.42 -5.08
CA VAL A 4 5.53 -5.01 -4.76
C VAL A 4 4.86 -4.76 -3.41
N TYR A 5 5.54 -4.03 -2.54
CA TYR A 5 4.92 -3.47 -1.34
C TYR A 5 4.63 -2.00 -1.58
N VAL A 6 3.38 -1.62 -1.35
CA VAL A 6 2.94 -0.23 -1.39
C VAL A 6 2.77 0.22 0.05
N PHE A 7 3.66 1.08 0.54
CA PHE A 7 3.63 1.54 1.93
C PHE A 7 2.62 2.66 2.08
N CYS A 8 1.73 2.50 3.03
CA CYS A 8 0.62 3.42 3.25
C CYS A 8 0.61 3.91 4.69
N ALA A 9 0.34 5.20 4.84
CA ALA A 9 0.17 5.84 6.14
C ALA A 9 -1.05 6.76 6.07
N ASP A 10 -1.53 7.20 7.24
CA ASP A 10 -2.57 8.23 7.26
C ASP A 10 -2.09 9.47 6.50
N GLY A 11 -2.97 10.03 5.69
CA GLY A 11 -2.64 11.18 4.86
C GLY A 11 -2.09 10.83 3.49
N PHE A 12 -1.99 9.54 3.13
CA PHE A 12 -1.52 9.17 1.79
C PHE A 12 -2.49 9.67 0.71
N GLU A 13 -1.97 9.84 -0.51
CA GLU A 13 -2.79 10.25 -1.64
C GLU A 13 -3.54 9.04 -2.17
N GLU A 14 -4.87 9.01 -1.95
CA GLU A 14 -5.69 7.84 -2.29
C GLU A 14 -5.67 7.54 -3.79
N VAL A 15 -5.77 8.57 -4.61
CA VAL A 15 -5.79 8.38 -6.06
C VAL A 15 -4.49 7.74 -6.54
N GLU A 16 -3.35 8.29 -6.10
CA GLU A 16 -2.04 7.75 -6.50
C GLU A 16 -1.84 6.32 -5.98
N GLY A 17 -2.09 6.13 -4.68
CA GLY A 17 -1.84 4.84 -4.05
C GLY A 17 -2.73 3.74 -4.59
N LEU A 18 -4.03 3.99 -4.63
CA LEU A 18 -4.99 2.97 -5.06
C LEU A 18 -4.92 2.71 -6.57
N THR A 19 -4.66 3.73 -7.37
CA THR A 19 -4.48 3.56 -8.81
C THR A 19 -3.28 2.67 -9.10
N ALA A 20 -2.15 2.91 -8.41
CA ALA A 20 -0.96 2.09 -8.56
C ALA A 20 -1.24 0.63 -8.19
N VAL A 21 -1.92 0.41 -7.06
CA VAL A 21 -2.29 -0.95 -6.63
C VAL A 21 -3.17 -1.62 -7.69
N ASP A 22 -4.19 -0.92 -8.17
CA ASP A 22 -5.10 -1.46 -9.17
C ASP A 22 -4.37 -1.85 -10.45
N LEU A 23 -3.58 -0.93 -11.00
CA LEU A 23 -2.85 -1.18 -12.24
C LEU A 23 -1.87 -2.33 -12.12
N LEU A 24 -1.13 -2.40 -11.02
CA LEU A 24 -0.16 -3.46 -10.81
C LEU A 24 -0.84 -4.82 -10.65
N ARG A 25 -1.96 -4.88 -9.95
CA ARG A 25 -2.73 -6.12 -9.80
C ARG A 25 -3.32 -6.57 -11.13
N ARG A 26 -3.79 -5.65 -11.95
CA ARG A 26 -4.27 -5.97 -13.30
C ARG A 26 -3.17 -6.54 -14.17
N ALA A 27 -1.92 -6.14 -13.95
CA ALA A 27 -0.76 -6.64 -14.68
C ALA A 27 -0.28 -8.01 -14.16
N GLY A 28 -0.95 -8.59 -13.17
CA GLY A 28 -0.57 -9.89 -12.62
C GLY A 28 0.55 -9.85 -11.60
N ILE A 29 0.85 -8.68 -11.07
CA ILE A 29 1.89 -8.51 -10.06
C ILE A 29 1.30 -8.74 -8.67
N ASP A 30 2.04 -9.43 -7.81
CA ASP A 30 1.63 -9.63 -6.41
C ASP A 30 1.88 -8.35 -5.62
N VAL A 31 0.81 -7.62 -5.35
CA VAL A 31 0.88 -6.33 -4.67
C VAL A 31 0.25 -6.43 -3.29
N LYS A 32 0.97 -5.99 -2.29
CA LYS A 32 0.44 -5.86 -0.93
C LYS A 32 0.50 -4.42 -0.49
N MET A 33 -0.62 -3.92 0.02
CA MET A 33 -0.67 -2.64 0.70
C MET A 33 -0.20 -2.84 2.13
N VAL A 34 0.82 -2.11 2.52
CA VAL A 34 1.48 -2.25 3.82
C VAL A 34 1.19 -1.03 4.67
N SER A 35 0.60 -1.23 5.84
CA SER A 35 0.38 -0.13 6.80
C SER A 35 1.60 0.07 7.67
N ILE A 36 2.03 1.32 7.81
CA ILE A 36 3.10 1.70 8.74
C ILE A 36 2.55 2.32 10.02
N MET A 37 1.23 2.24 10.23
CA MET A 37 0.55 2.94 11.34
C MET A 37 0.23 2.03 12.53
N GLY A 38 0.65 0.78 12.49
CA GLY A 38 0.36 -0.18 13.56
C GLY A 38 -1.07 -0.71 13.55
N ARG A 39 -1.86 -0.36 12.56
CA ARG A 39 -3.21 -0.88 12.34
C ARG A 39 -3.46 -1.05 10.85
N LEU A 40 -4.32 -2.02 10.49
CA LEU A 40 -4.57 -2.31 9.07
C LEU A 40 -5.36 -1.20 8.37
N GLN A 41 -6.31 -0.58 9.06
CA GLN A 41 -7.10 0.50 8.48
C GLN A 41 -6.31 1.80 8.53
N ILE A 42 -6.25 2.48 7.39
CA ILE A 42 -5.62 3.80 7.26
C ILE A 42 -6.58 4.74 6.56
N THR A 43 -6.35 6.04 6.73
CA THR A 43 -7.20 7.07 6.14
C THR A 43 -6.34 8.02 5.32
N GLY A 44 -6.70 8.20 4.06
CA GLY A 44 -5.96 9.05 3.15
C GLY A 44 -6.24 10.54 3.35
N SER A 45 -5.56 11.36 2.55
CA SER A 45 -5.66 12.82 2.64
C SER A 45 -7.04 13.36 2.31
N HIS A 46 -7.87 12.59 1.60
CA HIS A 46 -9.23 12.97 1.25
C HIS A 46 -10.27 12.29 2.15
N ASN A 47 -9.84 11.85 3.32
CA ASN A 47 -10.70 11.22 4.33
C ASN A 47 -11.33 9.90 3.87
N ILE A 48 -10.67 9.20 2.97
CA ILE A 48 -11.11 7.88 2.53
C ILE A 48 -10.33 6.82 3.31
N SER A 49 -11.06 5.97 4.03
CA SER A 49 -10.45 4.90 4.79
C SER A 49 -10.36 3.63 3.95
N VAL A 50 -9.23 2.97 4.03
CA VAL A 50 -9.02 1.69 3.34
C VAL A 50 -8.40 0.69 4.31
N ASN A 51 -8.61 -0.58 4.03
CA ASN A 51 -7.95 -1.66 4.77
C ASN A 51 -6.73 -2.11 3.98
N THR A 52 -5.56 -2.05 4.60
CA THR A 52 -4.33 -2.57 4.00
C THR A 52 -4.29 -4.08 4.18
N ASP A 53 -3.33 -4.71 3.48
CA ASP A 53 -3.21 -6.16 3.49
C ASP A 53 -2.38 -6.69 4.66
N ILE A 54 -1.38 -5.92 5.09
CA ILE A 54 -0.41 -6.38 6.09
C ILE A 54 0.20 -5.18 6.81
N LEU A 55 0.58 -5.38 8.06
CA LEU A 55 1.35 -4.40 8.82
C LEU A 55 2.83 -4.52 8.47
N ILE A 56 3.55 -3.40 8.50
CA ILE A 56 4.99 -3.40 8.21
C ILE A 56 5.76 -4.34 9.14
N GLU A 57 5.37 -4.39 10.41
CA GLU A 57 6.02 -5.25 11.40
C GLU A 57 5.78 -6.74 11.14
N ASP A 58 4.81 -7.08 10.31
CA ASP A 58 4.47 -8.48 10.00
C ASP A 58 5.09 -8.95 8.69
N ILE A 59 5.86 -8.09 8.01
CA ILE A 59 6.53 -8.47 6.76
C ILE A 59 7.64 -9.47 7.09
N LYS A 60 7.63 -10.60 6.36
CA LYS A 60 8.63 -11.66 6.55
C LYS A 60 9.42 -11.95 5.28
N GLU A 61 8.99 -11.41 4.16
CA GLU A 61 9.61 -11.66 2.86
C GLU A 61 9.98 -10.33 2.21
N GLU A 62 11.02 -10.34 1.40
CA GLU A 62 11.40 -9.18 0.62
C GLU A 62 10.51 -9.06 -0.62
N ALA A 63 10.27 -7.84 -1.05
CA ALA A 63 9.60 -7.58 -2.31
C ALA A 63 10.61 -7.15 -3.36
N ASP A 64 10.25 -7.31 -4.63
CA ASP A 64 11.09 -6.87 -5.74
C ASP A 64 11.11 -5.36 -5.87
N MET A 65 10.06 -4.69 -5.42
CA MET A 65 9.96 -3.23 -5.50
C MET A 65 9.16 -2.68 -4.32
N LEU A 66 9.55 -1.49 -3.89
CA LEU A 66 8.84 -0.72 -2.88
C LEU A 66 8.27 0.53 -3.53
N LEU A 67 7.04 0.87 -3.20
CA LEU A 67 6.37 2.04 -3.74
C LEU A 67 5.82 2.89 -2.61
N LEU A 68 6.10 4.20 -2.67
CA LEU A 68 5.67 5.16 -1.66
C LEU A 68 4.75 6.17 -2.33
N PRO A 69 3.42 6.08 -2.10
CA PRO A 69 2.49 7.10 -2.64
C PRO A 69 2.78 8.46 -2.02
N GLY A 70 2.43 9.51 -2.75
CA GLY A 70 2.56 10.87 -2.25
C GLY A 70 1.54 11.22 -1.19
N GLY A 71 1.58 12.46 -0.71
CA GLY A 71 0.58 13.02 0.19
C GLY A 71 0.86 12.86 1.67
N MET A 72 1.88 12.11 2.03
CA MET A 72 2.21 11.89 3.45
C MET A 72 3.15 12.93 4.00
#